data_350dd989ae6e85fef08433d66790fdec
#
_entry.id   350dd989ae6e85fef08433d66790fdec
#
_cell.length_a   1.000
_cell.length_b   1.000
_cell.length_c   1.000
_cell.angle_alpha   90.00
_cell.angle_beta   90.00
_cell.angle_gamma   90.00
#
_symmetry.space_group_name_H-M   'P 1'
#
loop_
_entity.id
_entity.type
_entity.pdbx_description
1 polymer ?
#
loop_
_entity_poly.entity_id
_entity_poly.type
_entity_poly.pdbx_seq_one_letter_code
_entity_poly.pdbx_strand_id
1 'polypeptide(L)'
;QKYMVIDGQQRLTTLTLVLIALRDSVGYESGINIDQLNTSFLFNQYELGENKYKLLLTEEDRDILISLIEKKPIKSNTRSKLLATYNYFKSQIAKNEISPQLLFEATGKLQIVIITLVRDHDDPQAIFESLNSTGKELSQSDLIRNYVLMGMDKETQQNLYNNFWRTFEELFGHENQDGNMDSFFRDYLTMQMHRIPKIGNVYEEFKAWKVNCKFSSNEDLCKDLYECALVYTDIIFAKSSDAKLQSLFKEIQTLNMAVANPFLMTIIRDYESGIYQLSYDDLIEIIRLCISYVLRRSICDIPTNSLNKTFATFENEIRKDDYLN
;
A
#
# COMPACT_ATOMS: atom_id res chain seq x y z
N GLN A 1 13.20 25.41 -11.01
CA GLN A 1 11.78 25.08 -10.79
C GLN A 1 11.66 23.62 -10.35
N LYS A 2 10.92 23.34 -9.28
CA LYS A 2 10.66 21.98 -8.79
C LYS A 2 9.30 21.52 -9.28
N TYR A 3 9.25 20.28 -9.72
CA TYR A 3 8.00 19.62 -10.10
C TYR A 3 7.75 18.43 -9.18
N MET A 4 6.50 18.21 -8.79
CA MET A 4 6.07 17.01 -8.14
C MET A 4 5.59 16.03 -9.22
N VAL A 5 6.15 14.83 -9.22
CA VAL A 5 5.75 13.78 -10.16
C VAL A 5 4.53 13.05 -9.59
N ILE A 6 3.41 13.13 -10.28
CA ILE A 6 2.15 12.47 -9.90
C ILE A 6 2.11 11.04 -10.44
N ASP A 7 2.49 10.85 -11.72
CA ASP A 7 2.62 9.54 -12.36
C ASP A 7 4.01 9.37 -12.99
N GLY A 8 4.44 8.14 -13.16
CA GLY A 8 5.74 7.80 -13.76
C GLY A 8 6.90 7.77 -12.76
N GLN A 9 6.65 7.88 -11.46
CA GLN A 9 7.69 7.87 -10.41
C GLN A 9 8.58 6.63 -10.51
N GLN A 10 8.00 5.43 -10.65
CA GLN A 10 8.74 4.18 -10.77
C GLN A 10 9.60 4.13 -12.05
N ARG A 11 9.08 4.62 -13.17
CA ARG A 11 9.79 4.69 -14.44
C ARG A 11 11.00 5.62 -14.36
N LEU A 12 10.82 6.82 -13.79
CA LEU A 12 11.92 7.77 -13.57
C LEU A 12 12.97 7.21 -12.62
N THR A 13 12.56 6.59 -11.52
CA THR A 13 13.48 5.96 -10.56
C THR A 13 14.26 4.84 -11.23
N THR A 14 13.61 3.96 -11.98
CA THR A 14 14.26 2.86 -12.70
C THR A 14 15.30 3.36 -13.70
N LEU A 15 14.94 4.36 -14.51
CA LEU A 15 15.86 4.98 -15.47
C LEU A 15 17.07 5.62 -14.77
N THR A 16 16.83 6.32 -13.66
CA THR A 16 17.90 6.91 -12.86
C THR A 16 18.84 5.83 -12.32
N LEU A 17 18.31 4.70 -11.82
CA LEU A 17 19.13 3.58 -11.34
C LEU A 17 19.92 2.90 -12.44
N VAL A 18 19.37 2.75 -13.65
CA VAL A 18 20.11 2.26 -14.82
C VAL A 18 21.27 3.17 -15.15
N LEU A 19 21.06 4.49 -15.17
CA LEU A 19 22.12 5.47 -15.45
C LEU A 19 23.20 5.48 -14.36
N ILE A 20 22.82 5.35 -13.08
CA ILE A 20 23.78 5.24 -11.97
C ILE A 20 24.58 3.94 -12.10
N ALA A 21 23.92 2.80 -12.35
CA ALA A 21 24.58 1.51 -12.51
C ALA A 21 25.54 1.52 -13.71
N LEU A 22 25.13 2.14 -14.81
CA LEU A 22 25.95 2.32 -15.99
C LEU A 22 27.20 3.15 -15.67
N ARG A 23 27.03 4.34 -15.07
CA ARG A 23 28.13 5.19 -14.60
C ARG A 23 29.15 4.45 -13.73
N ASP A 24 28.64 3.60 -12.82
CA ASP A 24 29.49 2.91 -11.84
C ASP A 24 30.13 1.61 -12.38
N SER A 25 29.68 1.15 -13.56
CA SER A 25 30.18 -0.08 -14.18
C SER A 25 31.19 0.18 -15.33
N VAL A 26 31.27 1.42 -15.81
CA VAL A 26 32.11 1.74 -16.98
C VAL A 26 33.43 2.44 -16.59
N GLY A 27 34.50 2.10 -17.28
CA GLY A 27 35.79 2.83 -17.22
C GLY A 27 35.85 3.95 -18.26
N TYR A 28 36.92 4.71 -18.21
CA TYR A 28 37.18 5.82 -19.14
C TYR A 28 37.24 5.40 -20.62
N GLU A 29 37.50 4.13 -20.90
CA GLU A 29 37.61 3.58 -22.25
C GLU A 29 36.29 3.22 -22.92
N SER A 30 35.16 3.39 -22.19
CA SER A 30 33.84 2.95 -22.62
C SER A 30 33.18 3.82 -23.71
N GLY A 31 33.77 4.97 -24.04
CA GLY A 31 33.19 5.96 -24.96
C GLY A 31 32.09 6.79 -24.34
N ILE A 32 31.73 6.56 -23.07
CA ILE A 32 30.69 7.32 -22.33
C ILE A 32 31.38 8.44 -21.54
N ASN A 33 30.95 9.68 -21.79
CA ASN A 33 31.40 10.80 -20.97
C ASN A 33 30.63 10.80 -19.64
N ILE A 34 31.32 10.34 -18.58
CA ILE A 34 30.78 10.20 -17.22
C ILE A 34 30.38 11.57 -16.64
N ASP A 35 31.12 12.63 -16.90
CA ASP A 35 30.80 13.98 -16.42
C ASP A 35 29.54 14.51 -17.08
N GLN A 36 29.39 14.27 -18.37
CA GLN A 36 28.18 14.60 -19.10
C GLN A 36 26.98 13.80 -18.56
N LEU A 37 27.12 12.49 -18.30
CA LEU A 37 26.08 11.68 -17.69
C LEU A 37 25.67 12.25 -16.33
N ASN A 38 26.62 12.54 -15.47
CA ASN A 38 26.36 13.12 -14.15
C ASN A 38 25.60 14.44 -14.25
N THR A 39 26.10 15.40 -15.03
CA THR A 39 25.51 16.75 -15.13
C THR A 39 24.20 16.78 -15.90
N SER A 40 24.04 15.90 -16.91
CA SER A 40 22.81 15.85 -17.71
C SER A 40 21.67 15.15 -16.98
N PHE A 41 21.93 14.12 -16.15
CA PHE A 41 20.88 13.25 -15.63
C PHE A 41 20.79 13.16 -14.11
N LEU A 42 21.89 13.36 -13.37
CA LEU A 42 21.93 13.13 -11.91
C LEU A 42 22.03 14.41 -11.11
N PHE A 43 22.86 15.35 -11.53
CA PHE A 43 23.13 16.58 -10.81
C PHE A 43 22.73 17.83 -11.59
N ASN A 44 22.24 18.82 -10.85
CA ASN A 44 22.17 20.19 -11.32
C ASN A 44 23.35 20.96 -10.68
N GLN A 45 24.38 21.21 -11.47
CA GLN A 45 25.61 21.86 -11.01
C GLN A 45 25.44 23.31 -10.55
N TYR A 46 24.30 23.94 -10.86
CA TYR A 46 24.00 25.34 -10.53
C TYR A 46 23.20 25.49 -9.24
N GLU A 47 22.84 24.38 -8.59
CA GLU A 47 22.00 24.36 -7.40
C GLU A 47 22.72 23.73 -6.21
N LEU A 48 22.34 24.13 -4.99
CA LEU A 48 22.90 23.66 -3.73
C LEU A 48 21.86 22.86 -2.91
N GLY A 49 22.36 22.14 -1.91
CA GLY A 49 21.53 21.33 -1.02
C GLY A 49 20.79 20.23 -1.79
N GLU A 50 19.54 19.99 -1.46
CA GLU A 50 18.72 18.97 -2.14
C GLU A 50 18.41 19.31 -3.59
N ASN A 51 18.40 20.60 -3.95
CA ASN A 51 18.09 21.06 -5.30
C ASN A 51 19.15 20.64 -6.32
N LYS A 52 20.33 20.23 -5.87
CA LYS A 52 21.39 19.71 -6.77
C LYS A 52 21.04 18.37 -7.40
N TYR A 53 20.10 17.60 -6.83
CA TYR A 53 19.67 16.32 -7.41
C TYR A 53 18.54 16.51 -8.39
N LYS A 54 18.62 15.88 -9.55
CA LYS A 54 17.56 15.98 -10.58
C LYS A 54 16.34 15.14 -10.26
N LEU A 55 16.49 14.10 -9.45
CA LEU A 55 15.39 13.30 -8.90
C LEU A 55 15.59 13.16 -7.40
N LEU A 56 14.52 13.42 -6.65
CA LEU A 56 14.42 13.11 -5.21
C LEU A 56 13.25 12.18 -5.00
N LEU A 57 13.46 11.14 -4.21
CA LEU A 57 12.42 10.21 -3.79
C LEU A 57 11.81 10.63 -2.46
N THR A 58 10.80 9.89 -2.00
CA THR A 58 10.26 10.02 -0.65
C THR A 58 11.29 9.58 0.40
N GLU A 59 11.05 9.90 1.65
CA GLU A 59 12.08 9.84 2.72
C GLU A 59 12.81 8.51 2.83
N GLU A 60 12.13 7.38 2.72
CA GLU A 60 12.76 6.06 2.91
C GLU A 60 13.83 5.74 1.86
N ASP A 61 13.54 6.03 0.60
CA ASP A 61 14.45 5.74 -0.51
C ASP A 61 15.35 6.93 -0.87
N ARG A 62 15.08 8.12 -0.30
CA ARG A 62 15.84 9.34 -0.59
C ARG A 62 17.32 9.21 -0.25
N ASP A 63 17.63 8.80 0.97
CA ASP A 63 19.01 8.69 1.45
C ASP A 63 19.79 7.63 0.69
N ILE A 64 19.10 6.54 0.30
CA ILE A 64 19.71 5.48 -0.50
C ILE A 64 20.03 6.00 -1.90
N LEU A 65 19.07 6.66 -2.56
CA LEU A 65 19.30 7.24 -3.89
C LEU A 65 20.41 8.29 -3.87
N ILE A 66 20.40 9.19 -2.89
CA ILE A 66 21.46 10.20 -2.71
C ILE A 66 22.82 9.52 -2.51
N SER A 67 22.89 8.47 -1.68
CA SER A 67 24.14 7.73 -1.44
C SER A 67 24.64 7.08 -2.72
N LEU A 68 23.76 6.50 -3.55
CA LEU A 68 24.12 5.94 -4.85
C LEU A 68 24.62 7.03 -5.83
N ILE A 69 23.94 8.17 -5.89
CA ILE A 69 24.32 9.30 -6.75
C ILE A 69 25.69 9.83 -6.33
N GLU A 70 25.94 10.01 -5.04
CA GLU A 70 27.19 10.56 -4.49
C GLU A 70 28.29 9.52 -4.28
N LYS A 71 28.07 8.25 -4.61
CA LYS A 71 28.99 7.14 -4.37
C LYS A 71 29.39 6.99 -2.89
N LYS A 72 28.47 7.29 -1.98
CA LYS A 72 28.65 7.12 -0.54
C LYS A 72 28.41 5.67 -0.13
N PRO A 73 29.09 5.18 0.93
CA PRO A 73 28.85 3.83 1.42
C PRO A 73 27.44 3.70 1.99
N ILE A 74 26.75 2.61 1.61
CA ILE A 74 25.45 2.23 2.16
C ILE A 74 25.67 1.11 3.17
N LYS A 75 24.95 1.14 4.29
CA LYS A 75 25.08 0.12 5.34
C LYS A 75 24.75 -1.27 4.77
N SER A 76 25.57 -2.26 5.07
CA SER A 76 25.46 -3.62 4.52
C SER A 76 24.15 -4.34 4.84
N ASN A 77 23.47 -3.95 5.90
CA ASN A 77 22.19 -4.56 6.33
C ASN A 77 20.95 -3.81 5.81
N THR A 78 21.12 -2.82 4.91
CA THR A 78 19.98 -2.07 4.35
C THR A 78 19.21 -2.95 3.39
N ARG A 79 17.98 -3.32 3.77
CA ARG A 79 17.04 -4.00 2.89
C ARG A 79 16.23 -2.94 2.14
N SER A 80 16.47 -2.76 0.87
CA SER A 80 15.74 -1.83 0.01
C SER A 80 15.57 -2.42 -1.38
N LYS A 81 14.36 -2.34 -1.91
CA LYS A 81 14.06 -2.72 -3.31
C LYS A 81 14.89 -1.89 -4.29
N LEU A 82 15.15 -0.62 -3.96
CA LEU A 82 15.95 0.30 -4.76
C LEU A 82 17.41 -0.18 -4.87
N LEU A 83 18.02 -0.57 -3.75
CA LEU A 83 19.38 -1.10 -3.74
C LEU A 83 19.47 -2.46 -4.46
N ALA A 84 18.47 -3.32 -4.27
CA ALA A 84 18.39 -4.60 -4.99
C ALA A 84 18.29 -4.38 -6.50
N THR A 85 17.48 -3.44 -6.96
CA THR A 85 17.33 -3.06 -8.36
C THR A 85 18.60 -2.48 -8.95
N TYR A 86 19.28 -1.59 -8.22
CA TYR A 86 20.60 -1.07 -8.63
C TYR A 86 21.63 -2.20 -8.81
N ASN A 87 21.73 -3.10 -7.83
CA ASN A 87 22.65 -4.25 -7.91
C ASN A 87 22.30 -5.20 -9.06
N TYR A 88 21.02 -5.41 -9.32
CA TYR A 88 20.55 -6.16 -10.48
C TYR A 88 21.06 -5.53 -11.78
N PHE A 89 20.88 -4.23 -11.99
CA PHE A 89 21.38 -3.55 -13.19
C PHE A 89 22.90 -3.63 -13.31
N LYS A 90 23.64 -3.44 -12.22
CA LYS A 90 25.09 -3.63 -12.25
C LYS A 90 25.47 -5.04 -12.70
N SER A 91 24.79 -6.06 -12.17
CA SER A 91 25.06 -7.44 -12.55
C SER A 91 24.75 -7.74 -14.02
N GLN A 92 23.67 -7.14 -14.58
CA GLN A 92 23.34 -7.29 -15.99
C GLN A 92 24.35 -6.58 -16.91
N ILE A 93 24.76 -5.36 -16.55
CA ILE A 93 25.79 -4.62 -17.32
C ILE A 93 27.13 -5.38 -17.29
N ALA A 94 27.48 -5.98 -16.17
CA ALA A 94 28.72 -6.76 -16.04
C ALA A 94 28.75 -8.03 -16.93
N LYS A 95 27.60 -8.58 -17.33
CA LYS A 95 27.53 -9.70 -18.29
C LYS A 95 27.99 -9.30 -19.71
N ASN A 96 27.98 -8.01 -20.00
CA ASN A 96 28.40 -7.43 -21.27
C ASN A 96 27.69 -8.01 -22.52
N GLU A 97 26.44 -8.47 -22.35
CA GLU A 97 25.62 -8.94 -23.47
C GLU A 97 25.22 -7.79 -24.41
N ILE A 98 25.13 -6.59 -23.84
CA ILE A 98 24.90 -5.32 -24.56
C ILE A 98 26.02 -4.37 -24.14
N SER A 99 26.67 -3.75 -25.10
CA SER A 99 27.73 -2.79 -24.76
C SER A 99 27.18 -1.61 -23.97
N PRO A 100 27.91 -1.11 -22.96
CA PRO A 100 27.48 0.05 -22.17
C PRO A 100 27.14 1.28 -23.02
N GLN A 101 27.91 1.51 -24.10
CA GLN A 101 27.64 2.62 -25.01
C GLN A 101 26.29 2.46 -25.72
N LEU A 102 25.98 1.27 -26.22
CA LEU A 102 24.70 0.99 -26.88
C LEU A 102 23.53 1.14 -25.90
N LEU A 103 23.69 0.70 -24.64
CA LEU A 103 22.70 0.89 -23.58
C LEU A 103 22.47 2.38 -23.32
N PHE A 104 23.53 3.19 -23.23
CA PHE A 104 23.41 4.63 -23.04
C PHE A 104 22.72 5.32 -24.22
N GLU A 105 23.08 4.97 -25.45
CA GLU A 105 22.42 5.49 -26.65
C GLU A 105 20.94 5.09 -26.71
N ALA A 106 20.61 3.86 -26.31
CA ALA A 106 19.23 3.38 -26.29
C ALA A 106 18.38 4.15 -25.25
N THR A 107 18.96 4.45 -24.07
CA THR A 107 18.25 5.29 -23.07
C THR A 107 17.97 6.69 -23.60
N GLY A 108 18.87 7.25 -24.41
CA GLY A 108 18.67 8.56 -25.06
C GLY A 108 17.58 8.57 -26.14
N LYS A 109 17.17 7.41 -26.65
CA LYS A 109 16.09 7.28 -27.66
C LYS A 109 14.71 7.11 -27.05
N LEU A 110 14.60 6.98 -25.73
CA LEU A 110 13.30 6.88 -25.05
C LEU A 110 12.52 8.18 -25.22
N GLN A 111 11.28 8.06 -25.63
CA GLN A 111 10.36 9.19 -25.73
C GLN A 111 9.54 9.29 -24.44
N ILE A 112 9.48 10.47 -23.87
CA ILE A 112 8.72 10.77 -22.66
C ILE A 112 7.67 11.82 -23.00
N VAL A 113 6.42 11.56 -22.63
CA VAL A 113 5.35 12.55 -22.67
C VAL A 113 5.29 13.22 -21.30
N ILE A 114 5.43 14.55 -21.28
CA ILE A 114 5.31 15.34 -20.05
C ILE A 114 3.99 16.08 -20.10
N ILE A 115 3.10 15.78 -19.15
CA ILE A 115 1.84 16.51 -18.95
C ILE A 115 2.01 17.34 -17.69
N THR A 116 2.00 18.65 -17.82
CA THR A 116 2.11 19.58 -16.67
C THR A 116 0.72 20.00 -16.26
N LEU A 117 0.34 19.76 -15.00
CA LEU A 117 -0.93 20.16 -14.43
C LEU A 117 -0.83 21.56 -13.87
N VAL A 118 -1.89 22.34 -14.08
CA VAL A 118 -2.03 23.69 -13.55
C VAL A 118 -2.89 23.62 -12.29
N ARG A 119 -2.33 24.07 -11.16
CA ARG A 119 -3.04 24.11 -9.88
C ARG A 119 -4.33 24.92 -10.02
N ASP A 120 -5.40 24.47 -9.41
CA ASP A 120 -6.74 25.09 -9.42
C ASP A 120 -7.53 24.98 -10.76
N HIS A 121 -6.93 24.43 -11.82
CA HIS A 121 -7.61 24.18 -13.09
C HIS A 121 -7.75 22.70 -13.41
N ASP A 122 -6.75 21.90 -13.09
CA ASP A 122 -6.72 20.49 -13.38
C ASP A 122 -7.02 19.67 -12.13
N ASP A 123 -7.77 18.59 -12.26
CA ASP A 123 -7.96 17.60 -11.21
C ASP A 123 -6.86 16.53 -11.30
N PRO A 124 -5.85 16.57 -10.40
CA PRO A 124 -4.76 15.61 -10.42
C PRO A 124 -5.22 14.17 -10.24
N GLN A 125 -6.32 13.97 -9.47
CA GLN A 125 -6.86 12.65 -9.18
C GLN A 125 -7.52 12.05 -10.44
N ALA A 126 -8.36 12.81 -11.13
CA ALA A 126 -9.01 12.35 -12.36
C ALA A 126 -7.99 12.01 -13.45
N ILE A 127 -6.93 12.81 -13.57
CA ILE A 127 -5.85 12.58 -14.54
C ILE A 127 -5.04 11.34 -14.15
N PHE A 128 -4.69 11.17 -12.88
CA PHE A 128 -3.99 9.99 -12.37
C PHE A 128 -4.80 8.70 -12.64
N GLU A 129 -6.10 8.70 -12.36
CA GLU A 129 -7.00 7.57 -12.65
C GLU A 129 -7.04 7.24 -14.14
N SER A 130 -7.15 8.25 -14.99
CA SER A 130 -7.16 8.09 -16.46
C SER A 130 -5.85 7.49 -16.98
N LEU A 131 -4.71 7.94 -16.49
CA LEU A 131 -3.39 7.44 -16.92
C LEU A 131 -3.14 6.01 -16.42
N ASN A 132 -3.55 5.67 -15.20
CA ASN A 132 -3.39 4.33 -14.65
C ASN A 132 -4.21 3.26 -15.39
N SER A 133 -5.34 3.65 -16.00
CA SER A 133 -6.16 2.72 -16.79
C SER A 133 -5.45 2.17 -18.02
N THR A 134 -4.34 2.80 -18.45
CA THR A 134 -3.57 2.42 -19.67
C THR A 134 -2.23 1.74 -19.37
N GLY A 135 -1.82 1.64 -18.08
CA GLY A 135 -0.54 1.08 -17.65
C GLY A 135 -0.67 -0.27 -16.93
N LYS A 136 0.36 -0.60 -16.10
CA LYS A 136 0.24 -1.66 -15.12
C LYS A 136 -0.75 -1.19 -14.05
N GLU A 137 -1.85 -1.91 -13.90
CA GLU A 137 -2.84 -1.60 -12.88
C GLU A 137 -2.20 -1.53 -11.49
N LEU A 138 -2.47 -0.45 -10.77
CA LEU A 138 -2.16 -0.33 -9.36
C LEU A 138 -3.10 -1.22 -8.55
N SER A 139 -2.64 -1.62 -7.35
CA SER A 139 -3.52 -2.29 -6.40
C SER A 139 -4.67 -1.37 -5.99
N GLN A 140 -5.78 -1.94 -5.54
CA GLN A 140 -6.91 -1.15 -5.04
C GLN A 140 -6.48 -0.31 -3.81
N SER A 141 -5.61 -0.85 -2.99
CA SER A 141 -5.02 -0.17 -1.83
C SER A 141 -4.13 1.02 -2.22
N ASP A 142 -3.33 0.91 -3.29
CA ASP A 142 -2.55 2.04 -3.79
C ASP A 142 -3.43 3.19 -4.31
N LEU A 143 -4.50 2.84 -5.02
CA LEU A 143 -5.48 3.82 -5.51
C LEU A 143 -6.16 4.54 -4.34
N ILE A 144 -6.56 3.80 -3.29
CA ILE A 144 -7.17 4.35 -2.08
C ILE A 144 -6.17 5.25 -1.34
N ARG A 145 -4.90 4.80 -1.18
CA ARG A 145 -3.85 5.62 -0.58
C ARG A 145 -3.73 6.97 -1.27
N ASN A 146 -3.61 6.93 -2.58
CA ASN A 146 -3.44 8.14 -3.35
C ASN A 146 -4.67 9.05 -3.21
N TYR A 147 -5.88 8.50 -3.26
CA TYR A 147 -7.12 9.25 -3.08
C TYR A 147 -7.24 9.91 -1.69
N VAL A 148 -6.82 9.21 -0.64
CA VAL A 148 -6.88 9.75 0.73
C VAL A 148 -5.82 10.84 0.96
N LEU A 149 -4.63 10.69 0.37
CA LEU A 149 -3.49 11.58 0.58
C LEU A 149 -3.39 12.72 -0.42
N MET A 150 -4.05 12.62 -1.58
CA MET A 150 -3.96 13.64 -2.64
C MET A 150 -4.77 14.89 -2.31
N GLY A 151 -4.37 16.03 -2.87
CA GLY A 151 -5.08 17.30 -2.72
C GLY A 151 -4.78 18.08 -1.44
N MET A 152 -3.97 17.53 -0.54
CA MET A 152 -3.50 18.24 0.67
C MET A 152 -2.22 19.04 0.39
N ASP A 153 -1.94 20.01 1.26
CA ASP A 153 -0.62 20.63 1.28
C ASP A 153 0.46 19.58 1.67
N LYS A 154 1.70 19.87 1.28
CA LYS A 154 2.81 18.92 1.43
C LYS A 154 3.05 18.51 2.90
N GLU A 155 2.90 19.43 3.84
CA GLU A 155 3.17 19.19 5.27
C GLU A 155 2.09 18.28 5.86
N THR A 156 0.82 18.57 5.61
CA THR A 156 -0.32 17.75 6.03
C THR A 156 -0.26 16.35 5.42
N GLN A 157 0.03 16.25 4.12
CA GLN A 157 0.19 14.97 3.43
C GLN A 157 1.30 14.12 4.05
N GLN A 158 2.44 14.72 4.34
CA GLN A 158 3.59 14.02 4.91
C GLN A 158 3.32 13.57 6.35
N ASN A 159 2.68 14.42 7.14
CA ASN A 159 2.28 14.09 8.51
C ASN A 159 1.29 12.92 8.52
N LEU A 160 0.30 12.93 7.64
CA LEU A 160 -0.69 11.86 7.55
C LEU A 160 -0.06 10.54 7.10
N TYR A 161 0.84 10.61 6.12
CA TYR A 161 1.59 9.45 5.66
C TYR A 161 2.46 8.85 6.77
N ASN A 162 3.31 9.65 7.42
CA ASN A 162 4.26 9.17 8.40
C ASN A 162 3.59 8.67 9.70
N ASN A 163 2.53 9.35 10.16
CA ASN A 163 1.90 9.05 11.44
C ASN A 163 0.87 7.92 11.35
N PHE A 164 0.26 7.71 10.18
CA PHE A 164 -0.83 6.74 10.03
C PHE A 164 -0.56 5.75 8.90
N TRP A 165 -0.37 6.22 7.67
CA TRP A 165 -0.37 5.34 6.51
C TRP A 165 0.81 4.36 6.50
N ARG A 166 2.00 4.84 6.79
CA ARG A 166 3.19 4.01 6.89
C ARG A 166 3.04 2.91 7.94
N THR A 167 2.61 3.28 9.15
CA THR A 167 2.37 2.30 10.23
C THR A 167 1.28 1.31 9.85
N PHE A 168 0.24 1.78 9.15
CA PHE A 168 -0.79 0.94 8.58
C PHE A 168 -0.23 -0.08 7.58
N GLU A 169 0.61 0.34 6.63
CA GLU A 169 1.27 -0.57 5.67
C GLU A 169 2.16 -1.62 6.38
N GLU A 170 2.88 -1.21 7.41
CA GLU A 170 3.76 -2.10 8.21
C GLU A 170 3.00 -3.25 8.89
N LEU A 171 1.72 -3.06 9.25
CA LEU A 171 0.88 -4.12 9.84
C LEU A 171 0.70 -5.32 8.91
N PHE A 172 0.61 -5.09 7.60
CA PHE A 172 0.37 -6.15 6.61
C PHE A 172 1.63 -6.92 6.23
N GLY A 173 2.82 -6.45 6.64
CA GLY A 173 4.11 -7.09 6.32
C GLY A 173 4.47 -6.95 4.84
N HIS A 174 5.57 -7.63 4.45
CA HIS A 174 6.09 -7.51 3.08
C HIS A 174 5.62 -8.62 2.15
N GLU A 175 5.19 -9.74 2.70
CA GLU A 175 4.73 -10.89 1.92
C GLU A 175 3.26 -10.72 1.55
N ASN A 176 2.99 -10.65 0.23
CA ASN A 176 1.65 -10.39 -0.33
C ASN A 176 0.94 -9.17 0.27
N GLN A 177 1.70 -8.11 0.58
CA GLN A 177 1.19 -6.91 1.23
C GLN A 177 0.00 -6.31 0.47
N ASP A 178 0.14 -6.09 -0.84
CA ASP A 178 -0.91 -5.48 -1.67
C ASP A 178 -2.20 -6.32 -1.66
N GLY A 179 -2.08 -7.66 -1.79
CA GLY A 179 -3.24 -8.56 -1.77
C GLY A 179 -3.96 -8.59 -0.41
N ASN A 180 -3.19 -8.51 0.68
CA ASN A 180 -3.76 -8.44 2.03
C ASN A 180 -4.45 -7.09 2.28
N MET A 181 -3.86 -5.99 1.81
CA MET A 181 -4.44 -4.65 1.94
C MET A 181 -5.70 -4.50 1.08
N ASP A 182 -5.71 -5.01 -0.16
CA ASP A 182 -6.89 -5.00 -1.02
C ASP A 182 -8.06 -5.78 -0.38
N SER A 183 -7.74 -6.93 0.24
CA SER A 183 -8.71 -7.73 0.98
C SER A 183 -9.22 -7.00 2.23
N PHE A 184 -8.33 -6.33 2.96
CA PHE A 184 -8.71 -5.50 4.10
C PHE A 184 -9.69 -4.39 3.68
N PHE A 185 -9.38 -3.61 2.64
CA PHE A 185 -10.29 -2.54 2.20
C PHE A 185 -11.65 -3.07 1.76
N ARG A 186 -11.68 -4.24 1.13
CA ARG A 186 -12.95 -4.91 0.78
C ARG A 186 -13.74 -5.28 2.02
N ASP A 187 -13.11 -5.87 3.02
CA ASP A 187 -13.74 -6.31 4.26
C ASP A 187 -14.16 -5.09 5.12
N TYR A 188 -13.34 -4.05 5.18
CA TYR A 188 -13.67 -2.78 5.80
C TYR A 188 -14.92 -2.13 5.18
N LEU A 189 -14.98 -2.05 3.85
CA LEU A 189 -16.18 -1.53 3.18
C LEU A 189 -17.39 -2.44 3.38
N THR A 190 -17.20 -3.75 3.45
CA THR A 190 -18.27 -4.69 3.76
C THR A 190 -18.87 -4.41 5.14
N MET A 191 -18.01 -4.20 6.14
CA MET A 191 -18.39 -3.79 7.50
C MET A 191 -19.17 -2.46 7.51
N GLN A 192 -18.68 -1.46 6.77
CA GLN A 192 -19.30 -0.13 6.75
C GLN A 192 -20.62 -0.05 5.96
N MET A 193 -20.77 -0.86 4.93
CA MET A 193 -21.91 -0.80 3.99
C MET A 193 -22.89 -1.97 4.11
N HIS A 194 -22.56 -2.99 4.89
CA HIS A 194 -23.32 -4.24 5.01
C HIS A 194 -23.58 -4.92 3.66
N ARG A 195 -22.71 -4.70 2.71
CA ARG A 195 -22.69 -5.34 1.39
C ARG A 195 -21.26 -5.53 0.90
N ILE A 196 -21.06 -6.58 0.11
CA ILE A 196 -19.71 -6.97 -0.34
C ILE A 196 -19.38 -6.27 -1.65
N PRO A 197 -18.35 -5.43 -1.70
CA PRO A 197 -17.82 -4.87 -2.93
C PRO A 197 -17.25 -5.96 -3.84
N LYS A 198 -17.34 -5.75 -5.17
CA LYS A 198 -16.59 -6.58 -6.11
C LYS A 198 -15.09 -6.26 -5.97
N ILE A 199 -14.24 -7.29 -5.99
CA ILE A 199 -12.81 -7.15 -5.70
C ILE A 199 -12.10 -6.15 -6.64
N GLY A 200 -12.46 -6.11 -7.91
CA GLY A 200 -11.89 -5.14 -8.87
C GLY A 200 -12.47 -3.73 -8.76
N ASN A 201 -13.47 -3.49 -7.92
CA ASN A 201 -14.15 -2.20 -7.80
C ASN A 201 -14.05 -1.61 -6.38
N VAL A 202 -13.16 -2.13 -5.54
CA VAL A 202 -13.03 -1.71 -4.14
C VAL A 202 -12.73 -0.22 -4.03
N TYR A 203 -11.86 0.29 -4.89
CA TYR A 203 -11.53 1.71 -4.96
C TYR A 203 -12.74 2.60 -5.30
N GLU A 204 -13.50 2.27 -6.35
CA GLU A 204 -14.68 3.04 -6.74
C GLU A 204 -15.77 3.03 -5.66
N GLU A 205 -15.95 1.88 -5.01
CA GLU A 205 -16.86 1.75 -3.87
C GLU A 205 -16.39 2.56 -2.67
N PHE A 206 -15.08 2.61 -2.42
CA PHE A 206 -14.49 3.43 -1.37
C PHE A 206 -14.73 4.93 -1.61
N LYS A 207 -14.54 5.40 -2.83
CA LYS A 207 -14.83 6.79 -3.22
C LYS A 207 -16.29 7.14 -2.97
N ALA A 208 -17.19 6.29 -3.48
CA ALA A 208 -18.64 6.51 -3.33
C ALA A 208 -19.08 6.51 -1.86
N TRP A 209 -18.54 5.59 -1.06
CA TRP A 209 -18.80 5.52 0.38
C TRP A 209 -18.25 6.75 1.11
N LYS A 210 -17.02 7.18 0.80
CA LYS A 210 -16.37 8.30 1.48
C LYS A 210 -17.13 9.61 1.34
N VAL A 211 -17.82 9.85 0.23
CA VAL A 211 -18.65 11.07 0.02
C VAL A 211 -19.72 11.21 1.11
N ASN A 212 -20.26 10.10 1.61
CA ASN A 212 -21.36 10.06 2.57
C ASN A 212 -20.95 9.47 3.93
N CYS A 213 -19.65 9.26 4.17
CA CYS A 213 -19.18 8.67 5.42
C CYS A 213 -19.27 9.68 6.59
N LYS A 214 -19.28 9.15 7.81
CA LYS A 214 -19.39 9.92 9.06
C LYS A 214 -18.11 10.72 9.43
N PHE A 215 -17.00 10.49 8.73
CA PHE A 215 -15.71 11.10 9.10
C PHE A 215 -15.62 12.52 8.59
N SER A 216 -15.31 13.46 9.49
CA SER A 216 -15.18 14.89 9.18
C SER A 216 -13.83 15.25 8.56
N SER A 217 -12.81 14.43 8.77
CA SER A 217 -11.45 14.65 8.26
C SER A 217 -10.82 13.36 7.71
N ASN A 218 -9.80 13.51 6.87
CA ASN A 218 -8.99 12.36 6.43
C ASN A 218 -8.17 11.78 7.58
N GLU A 219 -7.85 12.59 8.59
CA GLU A 219 -7.14 12.10 9.79
C GLU A 219 -8.01 11.15 10.61
N ASP A 220 -9.30 11.50 10.83
CA ASP A 220 -10.25 10.62 11.53
C ASP A 220 -10.47 9.32 10.75
N LEU A 221 -10.57 9.41 9.43
CA LEU A 221 -10.65 8.23 8.57
C LEU A 221 -9.42 7.35 8.68
N CYS A 222 -8.21 7.93 8.64
CA CYS A 222 -6.97 7.17 8.77
C CYS A 222 -6.82 6.50 10.14
N LYS A 223 -7.28 7.14 11.21
CA LYS A 223 -7.33 6.52 12.54
C LYS A 223 -8.25 5.31 12.56
N ASP A 224 -9.46 5.46 12.03
CA ASP A 224 -10.43 4.35 11.97
C ASP A 224 -9.92 3.19 11.11
N LEU A 225 -9.32 3.49 9.95
CA LEU A 225 -8.68 2.48 9.11
C LEU A 225 -7.55 1.75 9.86
N TYR A 226 -6.71 2.47 10.59
CA TYR A 226 -5.62 1.89 11.36
C TYR A 226 -6.11 0.98 12.48
N GLU A 227 -7.11 1.43 13.25
CA GLU A 227 -7.73 0.63 14.31
C GLU A 227 -8.39 -0.64 13.76
N CYS A 228 -9.10 -0.53 12.64
CA CYS A 228 -9.65 -1.69 11.94
C CYS A 228 -8.55 -2.65 11.43
N ALA A 229 -7.44 -2.10 10.93
CA ALA A 229 -6.34 -2.90 10.41
C ALA A 229 -5.61 -3.66 11.51
N LEU A 230 -5.48 -3.12 12.71
CA LEU A 230 -4.95 -3.84 13.87
C LEU A 230 -5.76 -5.11 14.14
N VAL A 231 -7.08 -4.98 14.25
CA VAL A 231 -7.97 -6.11 14.48
C VAL A 231 -7.90 -7.11 13.30
N TYR A 232 -7.95 -6.59 12.06
CA TYR A 232 -7.89 -7.43 10.87
C TYR A 232 -6.60 -8.24 10.79
N THR A 233 -5.46 -7.61 11.03
CA THR A 233 -4.15 -8.29 10.97
C THR A 233 -3.97 -9.28 12.12
N ASP A 234 -4.53 -9.02 13.29
CA ASP A 234 -4.58 -9.99 14.38
C ASP A 234 -5.35 -11.25 13.95
N ILE A 235 -6.48 -11.10 13.28
CA ILE A 235 -7.28 -12.22 12.77
C ILE A 235 -6.50 -12.99 11.70
N ILE A 236 -6.04 -12.30 10.63
CA ILE A 236 -5.44 -12.98 9.47
C ILE A 236 -4.05 -13.56 9.73
N PHE A 237 -3.31 -13.03 10.71
CA PHE A 237 -1.98 -13.53 11.07
C PHE A 237 -1.96 -14.29 12.42
N ALA A 238 -3.10 -14.39 13.11
CA ALA A 238 -3.23 -14.96 14.45
C ALA A 238 -2.18 -14.41 15.44
N LYS A 239 -2.06 -13.07 15.49
CA LYS A 239 -1.01 -12.37 16.25
C LYS A 239 -1.50 -11.74 17.55
N SER A 240 -2.73 -12.01 18.00
CA SER A 240 -3.24 -11.43 19.23
C SER A 240 -2.33 -11.70 20.44
N SER A 241 -2.16 -10.71 21.30
CA SER A 241 -1.47 -10.86 22.59
C SER A 241 -2.29 -11.70 23.58
N ASP A 242 -3.60 -11.81 23.40
CA ASP A 242 -4.47 -12.68 24.16
C ASP A 242 -4.41 -14.11 23.64
N ALA A 243 -3.96 -15.05 24.47
CA ALA A 243 -3.74 -16.45 24.10
C ALA A 243 -5.02 -17.17 23.63
N LYS A 244 -6.19 -16.78 24.21
CA LYS A 244 -7.48 -17.37 23.88
C LYS A 244 -7.96 -16.89 22.50
N LEU A 245 -7.87 -15.59 22.24
CA LEU A 245 -8.17 -15.00 20.93
C LEU A 245 -7.18 -15.53 19.87
N GLN A 246 -5.90 -15.60 20.17
CA GLN A 246 -4.91 -16.17 19.25
C GLN A 246 -5.24 -17.60 18.84
N SER A 247 -5.70 -18.45 19.80
CA SER A 247 -6.12 -19.82 19.51
C SER A 247 -7.32 -19.84 18.56
N LEU A 248 -8.33 -19.01 18.82
CA LEU A 248 -9.52 -18.91 17.97
C LEU A 248 -9.17 -18.40 16.57
N PHE A 249 -8.27 -17.42 16.44
CA PHE A 249 -7.81 -16.94 15.13
C PHE A 249 -7.07 -18.00 14.33
N LYS A 250 -6.29 -18.88 15.00
CA LYS A 250 -5.69 -20.05 14.34
C LYS A 250 -6.75 -21.05 13.82
N GLU A 251 -7.83 -21.25 14.56
CA GLU A 251 -8.95 -22.09 14.11
C GLU A 251 -9.64 -21.48 12.89
N ILE A 252 -9.89 -20.15 12.91
CA ILE A 252 -10.45 -19.40 11.78
C ILE A 252 -9.58 -19.55 10.52
N GLN A 253 -8.26 -19.43 10.67
CA GLN A 253 -7.31 -19.63 9.56
C GLN A 253 -7.37 -21.08 9.04
N THR A 254 -7.37 -22.06 9.95
CA THR A 254 -7.41 -23.47 9.59
C THR A 254 -8.67 -23.84 8.79
N LEU A 255 -9.80 -23.22 9.13
CA LEU A 255 -11.08 -23.40 8.44
C LEU A 255 -11.24 -22.51 7.20
N ASN A 256 -10.24 -21.66 6.91
CA ASN A 256 -10.30 -20.68 5.81
C ASN A 256 -11.55 -19.80 5.83
N MET A 257 -11.87 -19.26 7.02
CA MET A 257 -13.11 -18.50 7.29
C MET A 257 -12.99 -17.00 6.97
N ALA A 258 -12.22 -16.59 5.98
CA ALA A 258 -12.04 -15.18 5.62
C ALA A 258 -13.37 -14.43 5.39
N VAL A 259 -14.42 -15.13 5.02
CA VAL A 259 -15.78 -14.58 4.84
C VAL A 259 -16.37 -13.97 6.13
N ALA A 260 -15.88 -14.37 7.29
CA ALA A 260 -16.34 -13.88 8.59
C ALA A 260 -15.58 -12.61 9.06
N ASN A 261 -14.48 -12.24 8.40
CA ASN A 261 -13.65 -11.13 8.83
C ASN A 261 -14.43 -9.82 9.07
N PRO A 262 -15.33 -9.37 8.16
CA PRO A 262 -16.08 -8.12 8.39
C PRO A 262 -16.87 -8.15 9.70
N PHE A 263 -17.55 -9.27 9.96
CA PHE A 263 -18.31 -9.45 11.19
C PHE A 263 -17.41 -9.55 12.43
N LEU A 264 -16.33 -10.31 12.35
CA LEU A 264 -15.37 -10.44 13.46
C LEU A 264 -14.70 -9.10 13.80
N MET A 265 -14.37 -8.29 12.79
CA MET A 265 -13.87 -6.94 13.01
C MET A 265 -14.90 -6.07 13.76
N THR A 266 -16.17 -6.13 13.38
CA THR A 266 -17.23 -5.38 14.06
C THR A 266 -17.32 -5.77 15.53
N ILE A 267 -17.49 -7.05 15.86
CA ILE A 267 -17.69 -7.48 17.26
C ILE A 267 -16.48 -7.24 18.16
N ILE A 268 -15.26 -7.40 17.62
CA ILE A 268 -14.03 -7.11 18.38
C ILE A 268 -13.94 -5.61 18.67
N ARG A 269 -14.21 -4.76 17.69
CA ARG A 269 -14.23 -3.31 17.89
C ARG A 269 -15.34 -2.84 18.83
N ASP A 270 -16.52 -3.45 18.76
CA ASP A 270 -17.61 -3.17 19.68
C ASP A 270 -17.22 -3.53 21.12
N TYR A 271 -16.51 -4.65 21.32
CA TYR A 271 -15.95 -5.01 22.61
C TYR A 271 -14.87 -4.02 23.10
N GLU A 272 -13.91 -3.69 22.24
CA GLU A 272 -12.81 -2.76 22.59
C GLU A 272 -13.29 -1.34 22.86
N SER A 273 -14.37 -0.90 22.21
CA SER A 273 -14.95 0.43 22.41
C SER A 273 -15.54 0.60 23.82
N GLY A 274 -15.94 -0.50 24.48
CA GLY A 274 -16.66 -0.49 25.75
C GLY A 274 -18.02 0.20 25.76
N ILE A 275 -18.53 0.59 24.56
CA ILE A 275 -19.80 1.29 24.41
C ILE A 275 -20.97 0.32 24.62
N TYR A 276 -20.81 -0.93 24.20
CA TYR A 276 -21.83 -1.96 24.29
C TYR A 276 -21.58 -2.86 25.50
N GLN A 277 -22.66 -3.47 26.05
CA GLN A 277 -22.55 -4.42 27.16
C GLN A 277 -22.10 -5.79 26.64
N LEU A 278 -20.89 -5.84 26.10
CA LEU A 278 -20.26 -7.04 25.58
C LEU A 278 -19.10 -7.41 26.48
N SER A 279 -19.24 -8.52 27.23
CA SER A 279 -18.14 -9.01 28.08
C SER A 279 -17.10 -9.76 27.25
N TYR A 280 -15.92 -9.96 27.83
CA TYR A 280 -14.89 -10.78 27.19
C TYR A 280 -15.36 -12.23 26.93
N ASP A 281 -16.09 -12.81 27.87
CA ASP A 281 -16.58 -14.18 27.72
C ASP A 281 -17.65 -14.25 26.63
N ASP A 282 -18.50 -13.25 26.46
CA ASP A 282 -19.46 -13.14 25.35
C ASP A 282 -18.74 -13.05 24.01
N LEU A 283 -17.69 -12.20 23.91
CA LEU A 283 -16.87 -12.11 22.69
C LEU A 283 -16.30 -13.48 22.29
N ILE A 284 -15.71 -14.19 23.25
CA ILE A 284 -15.15 -15.53 23.02
C ILE A 284 -16.23 -16.51 22.56
N GLU A 285 -17.41 -16.46 23.18
CA GLU A 285 -18.54 -17.33 22.81
C GLU A 285 -19.07 -17.04 21.42
N ILE A 286 -19.23 -15.77 21.04
CA ILE A 286 -19.67 -15.37 19.69
C ILE A 286 -18.67 -15.89 18.64
N ILE A 287 -17.37 -15.70 18.84
CA ILE A 287 -16.35 -16.20 17.90
C ILE A 287 -16.46 -17.73 17.78
N ARG A 288 -16.62 -18.47 18.90
CA ARG A 288 -16.79 -19.92 18.88
C ARG A 288 -18.06 -20.36 18.15
N LEU A 289 -19.16 -19.62 18.32
CA LEU A 289 -20.40 -19.88 17.59
C LEU A 289 -20.19 -19.72 16.08
N CYS A 290 -19.49 -18.69 15.65
CA CYS A 290 -19.13 -18.51 14.24
C CYS A 290 -18.29 -19.67 13.69
N ILE A 291 -17.26 -20.09 14.42
CA ILE A 291 -16.41 -21.24 14.06
C ILE A 291 -17.26 -22.51 13.98
N SER A 292 -18.06 -22.78 14.99
CA SER A 292 -18.94 -23.96 15.05
C SER A 292 -19.94 -23.96 13.90
N TYR A 293 -20.53 -22.80 13.57
CA TYR A 293 -21.47 -22.69 12.46
C TYR A 293 -20.82 -23.03 11.11
N VAL A 294 -19.67 -22.46 10.83
CA VAL A 294 -18.95 -22.73 9.56
C VAL A 294 -18.46 -24.18 9.51
N LEU A 295 -17.91 -24.71 10.60
CA LEU A 295 -17.45 -26.10 10.67
C LEU A 295 -18.60 -27.08 10.41
N ARG A 296 -19.75 -26.88 11.07
CA ARG A 296 -20.94 -27.76 10.87
C ARG A 296 -21.44 -27.73 9.43
N ARG A 297 -21.47 -26.53 8.81
CA ARG A 297 -21.84 -26.40 7.40
C ARG A 297 -20.87 -27.16 6.49
N SER A 298 -19.58 -27.07 6.76
CA SER A 298 -18.55 -27.78 6.01
C SER A 298 -18.71 -29.30 6.13
N ILE A 299 -18.96 -29.82 7.35
CA ILE A 299 -19.17 -31.24 7.58
C ILE A 299 -20.45 -31.75 6.88
N CYS A 300 -21.49 -30.93 6.84
CA CYS A 300 -22.77 -31.25 6.19
C CYS A 300 -22.74 -30.99 4.67
N ASP A 301 -21.62 -30.65 4.09
CA ASP A 301 -21.46 -30.33 2.67
C ASP A 301 -22.43 -29.22 2.17
N ILE A 302 -22.75 -28.26 3.04
CA ILE A 302 -23.64 -27.14 2.70
C ILE A 302 -22.81 -26.08 1.96
N PRO A 303 -23.23 -25.65 0.76
CA PRO A 303 -22.48 -24.66 -0.03
C PRO A 303 -22.15 -23.38 0.72
N THR A 304 -20.93 -22.89 0.56
CA THR A 304 -20.43 -21.68 1.23
C THR A 304 -20.93 -20.36 0.59
N ASN A 305 -21.55 -20.42 -0.57
CA ASN A 305 -21.95 -19.24 -1.36
C ASN A 305 -22.86 -18.24 -0.60
N SER A 306 -23.65 -18.71 0.37
CA SER A 306 -24.49 -17.84 1.19
C SER A 306 -23.74 -17.22 2.38
N LEU A 307 -22.62 -17.80 2.81
CA LEU A 307 -21.90 -17.34 4.00
C LEU A 307 -21.41 -15.90 3.86
N ASN A 308 -20.93 -15.52 2.68
CA ASN A 308 -20.50 -14.15 2.41
C ASN A 308 -21.62 -13.14 2.72
N LYS A 309 -22.82 -13.41 2.22
CA LYS A 309 -23.98 -12.53 2.45
C LYS A 309 -24.39 -12.54 3.93
N THR A 310 -24.41 -13.72 4.53
CA THR A 310 -24.77 -13.89 5.95
C THR A 310 -23.86 -13.05 6.84
N PHE A 311 -22.54 -13.19 6.74
CA PHE A 311 -21.62 -12.42 7.59
C PHE A 311 -21.57 -10.92 7.25
N ALA A 312 -21.87 -10.53 6.01
CA ALA A 312 -21.95 -9.12 5.63
C ALA A 312 -23.15 -8.39 6.25
N THR A 313 -24.24 -9.13 6.56
CA THR A 313 -25.50 -8.55 7.05
C THR A 313 -25.81 -8.87 8.51
N PHE A 314 -25.03 -9.75 9.15
CA PHE A 314 -25.28 -10.17 10.53
C PHE A 314 -25.39 -8.99 11.50
N GLU A 315 -24.58 -7.97 11.33
CA GLU A 315 -24.63 -6.79 12.20
C GLU A 315 -26.00 -6.11 12.20
N ASN A 316 -26.74 -6.13 11.08
CA ASN A 316 -28.08 -5.54 11.00
C ASN A 316 -29.13 -6.31 11.80
N GLU A 317 -28.86 -7.58 12.10
CA GLU A 317 -29.79 -8.48 12.78
C GLU A 317 -29.48 -8.57 14.27
N ILE A 318 -28.30 -8.09 14.70
CA ILE A 318 -27.85 -8.15 16.09
C ILE A 318 -28.38 -6.95 16.87
N ARG A 319 -28.92 -7.23 18.05
CA ARG A 319 -29.21 -6.20 19.05
C ARG A 319 -27.93 -5.90 19.81
N LYS A 320 -27.34 -4.73 19.56
CA LYS A 320 -26.06 -4.37 20.19
C LYS A 320 -26.13 -4.14 21.71
N ASP A 321 -27.32 -4.03 22.26
CA ASP A 321 -27.60 -4.01 23.71
C ASP A 321 -27.73 -5.43 24.32
N ASP A 322 -27.85 -6.46 23.49
CA ASP A 322 -27.95 -7.85 23.91
C ASP A 322 -27.40 -8.80 22.83
N TYR A 323 -26.08 -8.95 22.79
CA TYR A 323 -25.38 -9.68 21.74
C TYR A 323 -25.64 -11.21 21.72
N LEU A 324 -26.10 -11.80 22.82
CA LEU A 324 -26.31 -13.26 22.92
C LEU A 324 -27.79 -13.70 22.81
N ASN A 325 -28.73 -12.78 22.72
CA ASN A 325 -30.14 -13.05 22.50
C ASN A 325 -30.63 -12.56 21.15
#